data_13501ea3e47ac2f74c2ef4fc15c166de
#
_entry.id   13501ea3e47ac2f74c2ef4fc15c166de
#
_cell.length_a   1.000
_cell.length_b   1.000
_cell.length_c   1.000
_cell.angle_alpha   90.00
_cell.angle_beta   90.00
_cell.angle_gamma   90.00
#
_symmetry.space_group_name_H-M   'P 1'
#
loop_
_entity.id
_entity.type
_entity.pdbx_description
1 polymer ?
#
loop_
_entity_poly.entity_id
_entity_poly.type
_entity_poly.pdbx_seq_one_letter_code
_entity_poly.pdbx_strand_id
1 'polypeptide(L)'
;MPLSLFPQETPDSTKNTIQAAPDTSTAAEKPLEHFVPVPDRWRSIVPPPYELYVKGKGHNPYYQNPLKGDYPIWGQNTFLILTGVLESFMEFSQVPVPSGVSTSNPGSFKFFGEGERLALNETGKFSLELYHGQTAYRPRDWELKVTAVFNINYLNLRENNGVNINPRKGDNRTDQHLGFQELALEKKLFDLSTRYDFVSIRAGIQRFGSDFRAFIFNDNNLAVRLFGNFGGNKYQYNFIYLPMLEKETNSELNTVFHDREQDVFIANLYKHDFGVLGYTTQLSFHYNNDKASTHYDENGRPVRPAPIGLIREHEIKAYYLGWAGDGHFGRINITHALYHVFGDDDFNQIAGRKIDVSAQMAALELSLDKDWMRFKVSGFYASGDNDPLDDRGQGFDAIIDQPFFAGGPFSYWQQQGLGLTGVALVHKFSFLPTLRTNKLEGQPNFVNPGLLLLNAGYEAELTPKLKLLMNVNHLRFVSTESLEHFLNQPGINNNIGVDYSLGLIFRPFLNNNIICNFGAAGLTPFEGFEDIFETNQTQFSSFLSLALTY
;
A
#
# COMPACT_ATOMS: atom_id res chain seq x y z
N MET A 1 -9.74 -4.06 6.28
CA MET A 1 -8.36 -3.91 5.81
C MET A 1 -7.49 -4.92 6.54
N PRO A 2 -6.93 -5.92 5.91
CA PRO A 2 -5.77 -6.55 6.49
C PRO A 2 -4.64 -5.55 6.31
N LEU A 3 -4.30 -4.86 7.37
CA LEU A 3 -3.12 -4.03 7.43
C LEU A 3 -1.90 -4.94 7.37
N SER A 4 -1.39 -5.21 6.15
CA SER A 4 0.05 -5.46 6.04
C SER A 4 0.73 -4.12 6.32
N LEU A 5 0.71 -3.73 7.58
CA LEU A 5 0.93 -2.37 8.08
C LEU A 5 2.35 -1.88 7.96
N PHE A 6 3.28 -2.70 7.45
CA PHE A 6 4.64 -2.24 7.27
C PHE A 6 5.27 -2.85 6.03
N PRO A 7 5.87 -2.01 5.15
CA PRO A 7 7.06 -2.45 4.47
C PRO A 7 8.01 -2.87 5.60
N GLN A 8 8.63 -4.04 5.50
CA GLN A 8 9.82 -4.30 6.28
C GLN A 8 10.75 -3.13 5.96
N GLU A 9 10.91 -2.21 6.91
CA GLU A 9 12.08 -1.36 6.92
C GLU A 9 13.25 -2.33 6.87
N THR A 10 14.00 -2.30 5.79
CA THR A 10 15.32 -2.92 5.76
C THR A 10 16.03 -2.42 7.01
N PRO A 11 16.59 -3.30 7.83
CA PRO A 11 17.29 -2.86 9.01
C PRO A 11 18.32 -1.83 8.56
N ASP A 12 18.19 -0.64 9.11
CA ASP A 12 19.15 0.44 8.92
C ASP A 12 20.53 -0.12 9.25
N SER A 13 21.36 -0.28 8.23
CA SER A 13 22.74 -0.76 8.36
C SER A 13 23.60 0.35 8.92
N THR A 14 23.20 0.92 10.06
CA THR A 14 23.96 1.92 10.75
C THR A 14 24.85 1.29 11.79
N LYS A 15 26.13 1.31 11.45
CA LYS A 15 27.27 1.37 12.37
C LYS A 15 27.58 0.12 13.18
N ASN A 16 28.01 -0.92 12.53
CA ASN A 16 29.16 -1.65 13.08
C ASN A 16 30.44 -1.00 12.53
N THR A 17 31.02 -0.15 13.33
CA THR A 17 32.38 0.34 13.11
C THR A 17 33.32 -0.86 13.21
N ILE A 18 33.56 -1.53 12.10
CA ILE A 18 34.67 -2.45 11.97
C ILE A 18 35.91 -1.58 12.12
N GLN A 19 36.64 -1.73 13.21
CA GLN A 19 37.98 -1.14 13.36
C GLN A 19 38.78 -1.56 12.12
N ALA A 20 39.16 -0.60 11.31
CA ALA A 20 40.08 -0.80 10.21
C ALA A 20 41.39 -1.39 10.76
N ALA A 21 41.78 -2.51 10.20
CA ALA A 21 43.15 -3.02 10.39
C ALA A 21 44.17 -1.96 9.92
N PRO A 22 45.35 -1.85 10.52
CA PRO A 22 46.33 -0.82 10.20
C PRO A 22 46.76 -0.93 8.75
N ASP A 23 46.69 0.19 8.07
CA ASP A 23 47.07 0.42 6.69
C ASP A 23 48.59 0.16 6.51
N THR A 24 48.93 -0.94 5.86
CA THR A 24 50.29 -1.20 5.39
C THR A 24 50.20 -1.67 3.93
N SER A 25 50.11 -0.72 3.02
CA SER A 25 50.79 -0.84 1.70
C SER A 25 50.59 0.38 0.83
N THR A 26 51.61 1.12 0.63
CA THR A 26 51.87 1.88 -0.60
C THR A 26 52.16 0.91 -1.74
N ALA A 27 51.12 0.39 -2.37
CA ALA A 27 51.22 -0.29 -3.66
C ALA A 27 50.18 0.37 -4.57
N ALA A 28 50.65 0.84 -5.74
CA ALA A 28 49.83 1.43 -6.76
C ALA A 28 48.62 0.53 -7.05
N GLU A 29 47.43 1.05 -6.82
CA GLU A 29 46.17 0.39 -7.10
C GLU A 29 46.08 0.08 -8.60
N LYS A 30 46.32 -1.17 -8.98
CA LYS A 30 45.79 -1.70 -10.23
C LYS A 30 44.27 -1.71 -10.11
N PRO A 31 43.53 -1.28 -11.17
CA PRO A 31 42.07 -1.41 -11.13
C PRO A 31 41.72 -2.85 -10.80
N LEU A 32 40.82 -3.06 -9.84
CA LEU A 32 40.31 -4.35 -9.42
C LEU A 32 39.62 -5.05 -10.61
N GLU A 33 40.39 -5.73 -11.46
CA GLU A 33 39.84 -6.57 -12.55
C GLU A 33 39.18 -7.87 -12.00
N HIS A 34 39.45 -8.21 -10.75
CA HIS A 34 38.92 -9.44 -10.14
C HIS A 34 38.17 -9.12 -8.85
N PHE A 35 36.85 -9.02 -8.96
CA PHE A 35 35.98 -9.02 -7.81
C PHE A 35 36.01 -10.42 -7.17
N VAL A 36 36.49 -10.50 -5.92
CA VAL A 36 36.46 -11.75 -5.13
C VAL A 36 35.15 -11.80 -4.36
N PRO A 37 34.25 -12.77 -4.63
CA PRO A 37 33.02 -12.92 -3.88
C PRO A 37 33.27 -13.17 -2.40
N VAL A 38 32.59 -12.43 -1.53
CA VAL A 38 32.59 -12.73 -0.10
C VAL A 38 31.87 -14.06 0.12
N PRO A 39 32.45 -15.03 0.87
CA PRO A 39 31.80 -16.29 1.18
C PRO A 39 30.55 -16.05 2.06
N ASP A 40 29.57 -16.95 1.94
CA ASP A 40 28.38 -16.92 2.77
C ASP A 40 28.71 -16.97 4.25
N ARG A 41 27.88 -16.30 5.07
CA ARG A 41 28.08 -16.22 6.53
C ARG A 41 28.24 -17.58 7.21
N TRP A 42 27.48 -18.59 6.77
CA TRP A 42 27.51 -19.92 7.36
C TRP A 42 28.74 -20.76 6.95
N ARG A 43 29.51 -20.32 5.93
CA ARG A 43 30.79 -20.90 5.52
C ARG A 43 32.00 -20.20 6.12
N SER A 44 31.88 -18.91 6.40
CA SER A 44 32.99 -18.07 6.90
C SER A 44 33.04 -17.97 8.41
N ILE A 45 31.92 -18.21 9.10
CA ILE A 45 31.83 -18.10 10.55
C ILE A 45 31.69 -19.50 11.13
N VAL A 46 32.74 -19.97 11.80
CA VAL A 46 32.63 -21.14 12.67
C VAL A 46 31.90 -20.69 13.93
N PRO A 47 30.70 -21.24 14.24
CA PRO A 47 29.96 -20.84 15.44
C PRO A 47 30.82 -21.01 16.68
N PRO A 48 30.90 -19.99 17.58
CA PRO A 48 31.61 -20.17 18.86
C PRO A 48 30.99 -21.33 19.65
N PRO A 49 31.77 -22.01 20.51
CA PRO A 49 31.34 -23.20 21.23
C PRO A 49 30.46 -22.89 22.46
N TYR A 50 29.42 -22.06 22.32
CA TYR A 50 28.44 -21.80 23.37
C TYR A 50 27.01 -21.84 22.83
N GLU A 51 26.06 -22.07 23.73
CA GLU A 51 24.68 -22.47 23.41
C GLU A 51 23.92 -21.54 22.45
N LEU A 52 24.23 -20.26 22.42
CA LEU A 52 23.59 -19.28 21.52
C LEU A 52 23.84 -19.57 20.03
N TYR A 53 24.85 -20.35 19.71
CA TYR A 53 25.25 -20.68 18.34
C TYR A 53 25.13 -22.18 18.04
N VAL A 54 24.42 -22.93 18.89
CA VAL A 54 24.17 -24.36 18.64
C VAL A 54 23.18 -24.52 17.50
N LYS A 55 23.59 -25.31 16.50
CA LYS A 55 22.80 -25.65 15.33
C LYS A 55 21.45 -26.24 15.72
N GLY A 56 20.39 -25.49 15.39
CA GLY A 56 19.08 -26.04 15.21
C GLY A 56 18.26 -26.51 16.40
N LYS A 57 17.79 -25.62 17.26
CA LYS A 57 16.51 -25.86 17.95
C LYS A 57 15.42 -25.21 17.10
N GLY A 58 14.75 -25.98 16.24
CA GLY A 58 13.79 -25.50 15.23
C GLY A 58 12.62 -24.66 15.75
N HIS A 59 12.37 -24.66 17.07
CA HIS A 59 11.32 -23.87 17.71
C HIS A 59 11.81 -22.52 18.27
N ASN A 60 13.10 -22.20 18.19
CA ASN A 60 13.64 -20.95 18.71
C ASN A 60 14.19 -20.09 17.56
N PRO A 61 13.49 -19.01 17.16
CA PRO A 61 13.87 -18.16 16.03
C PRO A 61 15.14 -17.34 16.28
N TYR A 62 15.59 -17.23 17.52
CA TYR A 62 16.79 -16.46 17.91
C TYR A 62 18.09 -17.26 17.83
N TYR A 63 17.99 -18.56 17.74
CA TYR A 63 19.15 -19.42 17.50
C TYR A 63 19.30 -19.67 16.00
N GLN A 64 20.51 -20.03 15.59
CA GLN A 64 20.75 -20.47 14.23
C GLN A 64 19.83 -21.66 13.89
N ASN A 65 18.84 -21.40 13.04
CA ASN A 65 17.73 -22.32 12.79
C ASN A 65 17.67 -22.64 11.29
N PRO A 66 17.75 -23.91 10.89
CA PRO A 66 17.63 -24.31 9.50
C PRO A 66 16.28 -23.91 8.88
N LEU A 67 15.21 -23.79 9.68
CA LEU A 67 13.89 -23.34 9.22
C LEU A 67 13.80 -21.80 9.04
N LYS A 68 14.87 -21.07 9.35
CA LYS A 68 15.01 -19.63 9.14
C LYS A 68 16.10 -19.28 8.13
N GLY A 69 16.56 -20.26 7.35
CA GLY A 69 17.58 -20.05 6.33
C GLY A 69 18.99 -19.86 6.87
N ASP A 70 19.26 -20.16 8.13
CA ASP A 70 20.59 -20.01 8.71
C ASP A 70 21.57 -21.09 8.24
N TYR A 71 21.07 -22.27 7.89
CA TYR A 71 21.82 -23.39 7.32
C TYR A 71 21.09 -23.99 6.14
N PRO A 72 21.82 -24.55 5.16
CA PRO A 72 21.17 -25.27 4.09
C PRO A 72 20.48 -26.53 4.62
N ILE A 73 19.27 -26.77 4.13
CA ILE A 73 18.52 -27.99 4.44
C ILE A 73 18.86 -29.14 3.49
N TRP A 74 19.35 -28.80 2.28
CA TRP A 74 19.73 -29.77 1.26
C TRP A 74 20.98 -29.30 0.52
N GLY A 75 21.95 -30.21 0.39
CA GLY A 75 23.24 -29.91 -0.22
C GLY A 75 23.99 -28.81 0.53
N GLN A 76 24.53 -27.85 -0.21
CA GLN A 76 25.33 -26.74 0.33
C GLN A 76 24.71 -25.37 0.09
N ASN A 77 23.65 -25.28 -0.72
CA ASN A 77 23.13 -24.00 -1.21
C ASN A 77 21.59 -23.94 -1.23
N THR A 78 20.88 -24.95 -0.71
CA THR A 78 19.41 -24.94 -0.67
C THR A 78 18.93 -24.66 0.75
N PHE A 79 18.16 -23.61 0.91
CA PHE A 79 17.71 -23.08 2.19
C PHE A 79 16.20 -23.04 2.26
N LEU A 80 15.66 -23.16 3.47
CA LEU A 80 14.24 -23.06 3.75
C LEU A 80 13.99 -21.97 4.80
N ILE A 81 13.01 -21.11 4.52
CA ILE A 81 12.49 -20.15 5.51
C ILE A 81 11.01 -20.46 5.71
N LEU A 82 10.64 -20.70 6.96
CA LEU A 82 9.25 -20.78 7.39
C LEU A 82 8.91 -19.55 8.22
N THR A 83 7.80 -18.91 7.90
CA THR A 83 7.31 -17.76 8.65
C THR A 83 5.83 -17.94 8.94
N GLY A 84 5.45 -17.80 10.20
CA GLY A 84 4.07 -17.71 10.64
C GLY A 84 3.80 -16.29 11.15
N VAL A 85 2.69 -15.70 10.76
CA VAL A 85 2.25 -14.40 11.26
C VAL A 85 0.79 -14.50 11.66
N LEU A 86 0.46 -14.01 12.85
CA LEU A 86 -0.91 -13.77 13.29
C LEU A 86 -1.09 -12.28 13.50
N GLU A 87 -2.04 -11.70 12.78
CA GLU A 87 -2.41 -10.28 12.88
C GLU A 87 -3.84 -10.16 13.39
N SER A 88 -4.00 -9.51 14.54
CA SER A 88 -5.30 -9.15 15.13
C SER A 88 -5.50 -7.65 14.98
N PHE A 89 -6.67 -7.25 14.49
CA PHE A 89 -7.02 -5.84 14.32
C PHE A 89 -8.43 -5.60 14.85
N MET A 90 -8.58 -4.55 15.65
CA MET A 90 -9.86 -4.07 16.17
C MET A 90 -9.95 -2.57 15.93
N GLU A 91 -11.05 -2.12 15.34
CA GLU A 91 -11.33 -0.71 15.12
C GLU A 91 -12.73 -0.36 15.61
N PHE A 92 -12.80 0.75 16.32
CA PHE A 92 -14.04 1.44 16.62
C PHE A 92 -14.01 2.82 15.98
N SER A 93 -15.04 3.15 15.21
CA SER A 93 -15.11 4.43 14.50
C SER A 93 -16.53 4.97 14.45
N GLN A 94 -16.62 6.28 14.34
CA GLN A 94 -17.84 6.97 14.01
C GLN A 94 -17.71 7.52 12.59
N VAL A 95 -18.72 7.32 11.79
CA VAL A 95 -18.78 7.71 10.38
C VAL A 95 -20.04 8.52 10.14
N PRO A 96 -20.01 9.54 9.27
CA PRO A 96 -21.12 10.49 9.16
C PRO A 96 -22.37 9.86 8.53
N VAL A 97 -22.17 9.00 7.54
CA VAL A 97 -23.23 8.34 6.77
C VAL A 97 -22.81 6.91 6.48
N PRO A 98 -23.39 5.92 7.14
CA PRO A 98 -23.00 4.54 7.01
C PRO A 98 -23.42 3.86 5.72
N SER A 99 -24.43 4.29 5.01
CA SER A 99 -24.94 3.59 3.82
C SER A 99 -25.32 4.53 2.67
N GLY A 100 -25.52 3.94 1.47
CA GLY A 100 -26.07 4.66 0.33
C GLY A 100 -27.48 5.21 0.57
N VAL A 101 -28.24 4.62 1.49
CA VAL A 101 -29.58 5.12 1.86
C VAL A 101 -29.45 6.44 2.60
N SER A 102 -28.58 6.52 3.61
CA SER A 102 -28.32 7.75 4.34
C SER A 102 -27.66 8.81 3.46
N THR A 103 -26.77 8.39 2.56
CA THR A 103 -26.13 9.28 1.59
C THR A 103 -27.13 9.98 0.66
N SER A 104 -28.18 9.24 0.24
CA SER A 104 -29.25 9.79 -0.59
C SER A 104 -30.16 10.75 0.16
N ASN A 105 -30.11 10.76 1.49
CA ASN A 105 -30.94 11.57 2.35
C ASN A 105 -30.09 12.18 3.47
N PRO A 106 -29.25 13.17 3.19
CA PRO A 106 -28.43 13.84 4.19
C PRO A 106 -29.28 14.36 5.37
N GLY A 107 -28.70 14.36 6.57
CA GLY A 107 -29.42 14.74 7.79
C GLY A 107 -30.39 13.69 8.32
N SER A 108 -30.65 12.63 7.58
CA SER A 108 -31.59 11.55 7.94
C SER A 108 -30.93 10.31 8.53
N PHE A 109 -29.60 10.26 8.67
CA PHE A 109 -28.89 9.06 9.09
C PHE A 109 -29.32 8.52 10.46
N LYS A 110 -29.75 9.38 11.38
CA LYS A 110 -30.30 8.95 12.66
C LYS A 110 -31.65 8.23 12.54
N PHE A 111 -32.39 8.47 11.47
CA PHE A 111 -33.61 7.75 11.16
C PHE A 111 -33.34 6.32 10.68
N PHE A 112 -32.27 6.12 9.90
CA PHE A 112 -31.88 4.81 9.40
C PHE A 112 -30.97 4.06 10.36
N GLY A 113 -30.36 4.74 11.33
CA GLY A 113 -29.43 4.19 12.32
C GLY A 113 -28.47 5.20 12.88
N GLU A 114 -27.36 4.72 13.38
CA GLU A 114 -26.26 5.50 13.93
C GLU A 114 -24.94 5.13 13.25
N GLY A 115 -24.04 6.10 13.08
CA GLY A 115 -22.76 5.93 12.40
C GLY A 115 -21.70 5.19 13.20
N GLU A 116 -22.06 4.45 14.25
CA GLU A 116 -21.12 3.67 15.05
C GLU A 116 -20.74 2.37 14.33
N ARG A 117 -19.44 2.14 14.20
CA ARG A 117 -18.88 0.97 13.52
C ARG A 117 -17.87 0.26 14.41
N LEU A 118 -17.97 -1.07 14.48
CA LEU A 118 -16.97 -1.97 15.04
C LEU A 118 -16.50 -2.94 13.97
N ALA A 119 -15.20 -2.96 13.71
CA ALA A 119 -14.55 -3.91 12.81
C ALA A 119 -13.53 -4.74 13.58
N LEU A 120 -13.59 -6.05 13.43
CA LEU A 120 -12.61 -7.01 13.95
C LEU A 120 -12.06 -7.81 12.78
N ASN A 121 -10.75 -8.02 12.75
CA ASN A 121 -10.09 -8.76 11.68
C ASN A 121 -8.95 -9.60 12.25
N GLU A 122 -9.00 -10.90 12.03
CA GLU A 122 -7.98 -11.87 12.41
C GLU A 122 -7.39 -12.49 11.15
N THR A 123 -6.08 -12.33 10.95
CA THR A 123 -5.39 -12.83 9.76
C THR A 123 -4.22 -13.69 10.14
N GLY A 124 -4.28 -14.96 9.78
CA GLY A 124 -3.19 -15.93 9.92
C GLY A 124 -2.48 -16.11 8.57
N LYS A 125 -1.15 -15.89 8.54
CA LYS A 125 -0.31 -16.07 7.34
C LYS A 125 0.71 -17.17 7.60
N PHE A 126 0.86 -18.10 6.67
CA PHE A 126 1.89 -19.11 6.70
C PHE A 126 2.68 -19.04 5.40
N SER A 127 3.97 -18.72 5.51
CA SER A 127 4.88 -18.57 4.38
C SER A 127 5.97 -19.62 4.39
N LEU A 128 6.16 -20.27 3.24
CA LEU A 128 7.27 -21.17 2.94
C LEU A 128 8.08 -20.54 1.79
N GLU A 129 9.38 -20.38 2.01
CA GLU A 129 10.32 -19.88 1.03
C GLU A 129 11.46 -20.86 0.89
N LEU A 130 11.54 -21.55 -0.25
CA LEU A 130 12.60 -22.48 -0.60
C LEU A 130 13.45 -21.86 -1.69
N TYR A 131 14.75 -21.70 -1.44
CA TYR A 131 15.63 -21.08 -2.40
C TYR A 131 17.01 -21.75 -2.50
N HIS A 132 17.65 -21.56 -3.65
CA HIS A 132 18.98 -22.04 -3.94
C HIS A 132 19.91 -20.88 -4.33
N GLY A 133 21.15 -20.93 -3.85
CA GLY A 133 22.18 -19.98 -4.20
C GLY A 133 22.91 -19.40 -3.00
N GLN A 134 23.93 -18.62 -3.29
CA GLN A 134 24.72 -17.88 -2.29
C GLN A 134 24.10 -16.52 -2.12
N THR A 135 23.32 -16.32 -1.06
CA THR A 135 22.47 -15.14 -0.89
C THR A 135 23.07 -13.99 -0.12
N ALA A 136 24.32 -14.11 0.37
CA ALA A 136 24.91 -13.05 1.19
C ALA A 136 25.03 -11.70 0.43
N TYR A 137 25.37 -11.74 -0.86
CA TYR A 137 25.50 -10.54 -1.70
C TYR A 137 25.12 -10.80 -3.17
N ARG A 138 24.53 -11.95 -3.46
CA ARG A 138 24.13 -12.35 -4.80
C ARG A 138 22.64 -12.62 -4.87
N PRO A 139 21.99 -12.38 -6.03
CA PRO A 139 20.63 -12.84 -6.23
C PRO A 139 20.57 -14.37 -6.15
N ARG A 140 19.43 -14.89 -5.74
CA ARG A 140 19.15 -16.32 -5.69
C ARG A 140 19.20 -16.93 -7.07
N ASP A 141 19.66 -18.16 -7.19
CA ASP A 141 19.64 -18.88 -8.47
C ASP A 141 18.21 -19.25 -8.86
N TRP A 142 17.41 -19.67 -7.85
CA TRP A 142 15.96 -19.83 -7.95
C TRP A 142 15.33 -19.76 -6.57
N GLU A 143 14.03 -19.44 -6.56
CA GLU A 143 13.19 -19.35 -5.37
C GLU A 143 11.79 -19.85 -5.66
N LEU A 144 11.24 -20.68 -4.77
CA LEU A 144 9.81 -20.97 -4.68
C LEU A 144 9.28 -20.33 -3.40
N LYS A 145 8.28 -19.46 -3.53
CA LYS A 145 7.62 -18.83 -2.38
C LYS A 145 6.14 -19.11 -2.39
N VAL A 146 5.62 -19.58 -1.27
CA VAL A 146 4.21 -19.89 -1.04
C VAL A 146 3.78 -19.21 0.25
N THR A 147 2.77 -18.35 0.19
CA THR A 147 2.16 -17.72 1.37
C THR A 147 0.65 -17.93 1.31
N ALA A 148 0.16 -18.86 2.12
CA ALA A 148 -1.25 -19.07 2.37
C ALA A 148 -1.73 -18.12 3.47
N VAL A 149 -2.91 -17.54 3.30
CA VAL A 149 -3.49 -16.60 4.26
C VAL A 149 -4.92 -16.97 4.55
N PHE A 150 -5.22 -17.12 5.83
CA PHE A 150 -6.57 -17.32 6.33
C PHE A 150 -7.03 -16.07 7.07
N ASN A 151 -8.22 -15.60 6.75
CA ASN A 151 -8.83 -14.43 7.34
C ASN A 151 -10.18 -14.76 7.93
N ILE A 152 -10.46 -14.19 9.10
CA ILE A 152 -11.80 -14.11 9.68
C ILE A 152 -12.05 -12.66 10.01
N ASN A 153 -13.16 -12.10 9.55
CA ASN A 153 -13.54 -10.73 9.85
C ASN A 153 -14.97 -10.63 10.36
N TYR A 154 -15.17 -9.66 11.23
CA TYR A 154 -16.47 -9.27 11.76
C TYR A 154 -16.68 -7.78 11.58
N LEU A 155 -17.84 -7.41 11.07
CA LEU A 155 -18.26 -6.03 10.93
C LEU A 155 -19.64 -5.84 11.58
N ASN A 156 -19.75 -4.86 12.43
CA ASN A 156 -21.02 -4.32 12.91
C ASN A 156 -21.10 -2.83 12.58
N LEU A 157 -22.21 -2.42 12.03
CA LEU A 157 -22.51 -1.05 11.67
C LEU A 157 -23.97 -0.77 12.02
N ARG A 158 -24.22 0.07 13.00
CA ARG A 158 -25.55 0.33 13.58
C ARG A 158 -26.46 1.10 12.61
N GLU A 159 -26.56 0.60 11.39
CA GLU A 159 -27.45 1.15 10.35
C GLU A 159 -28.03 0.06 9.47
N ASN A 160 -29.33 0.17 9.21
CA ASN A 160 -30.03 -0.73 8.31
C ASN A 160 -29.49 -0.63 6.87
N ASN A 161 -29.33 -1.76 6.21
CA ASN A 161 -28.81 -1.84 4.84
C ASN A 161 -27.36 -1.36 4.67
N GLY A 162 -26.62 -1.18 5.75
CA GLY A 162 -25.20 -0.85 5.72
C GLY A 162 -24.32 -2.06 5.46
N VAL A 163 -24.44 -3.10 6.28
CA VAL A 163 -23.69 -4.34 6.21
C VAL A 163 -24.32 -5.35 5.25
N ASN A 164 -25.63 -5.53 5.32
CA ASN A 164 -26.40 -6.46 4.50
C ASN A 164 -27.40 -5.70 3.61
N ILE A 165 -27.49 -6.04 2.34
CA ILE A 165 -28.53 -5.49 1.44
C ILE A 165 -29.93 -5.81 1.96
N ASN A 166 -30.14 -7.02 2.48
CA ASN A 166 -31.40 -7.39 3.12
C ASN A 166 -31.41 -6.98 4.58
N PRO A 167 -32.19 -5.96 4.98
CA PRO A 167 -32.23 -5.46 6.36
C PRO A 167 -32.64 -6.53 7.40
N ARG A 168 -33.34 -7.59 6.94
CA ARG A 168 -33.75 -8.70 7.83
C ARG A 168 -32.58 -9.55 8.31
N LYS A 169 -31.42 -9.45 7.67
CA LYS A 169 -30.17 -10.12 8.10
C LYS A 169 -29.45 -9.38 9.21
N GLY A 170 -29.95 -8.18 9.58
CA GLY A 170 -29.36 -7.36 10.64
C GLY A 170 -28.21 -6.47 10.17
N ASP A 171 -27.53 -5.88 11.13
CA ASP A 171 -26.52 -4.83 11.02
C ASP A 171 -25.08 -5.34 11.24
N ASN A 172 -24.90 -6.66 11.23
CA ASN A 172 -23.58 -7.28 11.41
C ASN A 172 -23.38 -8.46 10.47
N ARG A 173 -22.10 -8.82 10.28
CA ARG A 173 -21.72 -10.02 9.53
C ARG A 173 -20.38 -10.56 10.07
N THR A 174 -20.23 -11.88 9.98
CA THR A 174 -18.94 -12.57 10.10
C THR A 174 -18.65 -13.25 8.80
N ASP A 175 -17.41 -13.13 8.33
CA ASP A 175 -16.96 -13.75 7.09
C ASP A 175 -15.59 -14.38 7.27
N GLN A 176 -15.23 -15.32 6.38
CA GLN A 176 -13.96 -16.01 6.41
C GLN A 176 -13.50 -16.36 5.00
N HIS A 177 -12.20 -16.21 4.75
CA HIS A 177 -11.62 -16.52 3.47
C HIS A 177 -10.22 -17.16 3.60
N LEU A 178 -9.89 -18.07 2.68
CA LEU A 178 -8.57 -18.65 2.51
C LEU A 178 -8.05 -18.32 1.12
N GLY A 179 -6.95 -17.58 1.05
CA GLY A 179 -6.34 -17.19 -0.20
C GLY A 179 -4.83 -17.40 -0.23
N PHE A 180 -4.24 -17.29 -1.42
CA PHE A 180 -2.80 -17.22 -1.61
C PHE A 180 -2.39 -15.78 -1.91
N GLN A 181 -1.53 -15.23 -1.05
CA GLN A 181 -0.95 -13.89 -1.27
C GLN A 181 0.40 -13.94 -1.99
N GLU A 182 1.09 -15.11 -1.92
CA GLU A 182 2.25 -15.38 -2.73
C GLU A 182 2.22 -16.86 -3.16
N LEU A 183 2.42 -17.09 -4.44
CA LEU A 183 2.60 -18.42 -5.03
C LEU A 183 3.41 -18.21 -6.31
N ALA A 184 4.73 -18.09 -6.17
CA ALA A 184 5.59 -17.65 -7.25
C ALA A 184 6.90 -18.44 -7.32
N LEU A 185 7.38 -18.61 -8.54
CA LEU A 185 8.69 -19.13 -8.86
C LEU A 185 9.55 -18.01 -9.46
N GLU A 186 10.75 -17.83 -8.90
CA GLU A 186 11.77 -16.94 -9.41
C GLU A 186 12.96 -17.74 -9.95
N LYS A 187 13.52 -17.27 -11.05
CA LYS A 187 14.74 -17.83 -11.64
C LYS A 187 15.67 -16.71 -12.11
N LYS A 188 16.89 -16.71 -11.60
CA LYS A 188 17.96 -15.90 -12.18
C LYS A 188 18.31 -16.49 -13.54
N LEU A 189 18.27 -15.68 -14.59
CA LEU A 189 18.56 -16.10 -15.96
C LEU A 189 20.07 -16.09 -16.22
N PHE A 190 20.72 -14.96 -15.92
CA PHE A 190 22.16 -14.80 -16.09
C PHE A 190 22.70 -13.60 -15.32
N ASP A 191 24.02 -13.58 -15.11
CA ASP A 191 24.73 -12.43 -14.59
C ASP A 191 25.17 -11.52 -15.74
N LEU A 192 24.95 -10.20 -15.62
CA LEU A 192 25.36 -9.20 -16.60
C LEU A 192 26.82 -8.76 -16.40
N SER A 193 27.32 -8.86 -15.18
CA SER A 193 28.69 -8.48 -14.83
C SER A 193 29.21 -9.29 -13.64
N THR A 194 30.50 -9.20 -13.38
CA THR A 194 31.14 -9.77 -12.17
C THR A 194 30.83 -8.98 -10.90
N ARG A 195 30.12 -7.85 -11.00
CA ARG A 195 29.74 -6.97 -9.89
C ARG A 195 28.30 -7.19 -9.41
N TYR A 196 27.77 -8.42 -9.61
CA TYR A 196 26.42 -8.84 -9.22
C TYR A 196 25.27 -8.19 -10.00
N ASP A 197 25.55 -7.60 -11.16
CA ASP A 197 24.51 -7.20 -12.08
C ASP A 197 23.88 -8.46 -12.69
N PHE A 198 22.55 -8.51 -12.75
CA PHE A 198 21.84 -9.73 -13.13
C PHE A 198 20.51 -9.44 -13.83
N VAL A 199 19.96 -10.51 -14.41
CA VAL A 199 18.59 -10.57 -14.94
C VAL A 199 17.88 -11.75 -14.30
N SER A 200 16.69 -11.52 -13.73
CA SER A 200 15.80 -12.54 -13.16
C SER A 200 14.39 -12.42 -13.71
N ILE A 201 13.70 -13.55 -13.74
CA ILE A 201 12.27 -13.63 -14.04
C ILE A 201 11.55 -14.24 -12.84
N ARG A 202 10.37 -13.70 -12.50
CA ARG A 202 9.48 -14.24 -11.48
C ARG A 202 8.07 -14.33 -12.04
N ALA A 203 7.43 -15.49 -11.86
CA ALA A 203 6.09 -15.76 -12.35
C ALA A 203 5.22 -16.37 -11.25
N GLY A 204 3.96 -15.94 -11.17
CA GLY A 204 2.97 -16.36 -10.19
C GLY A 204 2.43 -15.20 -9.36
N ILE A 205 1.64 -15.53 -8.32
CA ILE A 205 1.10 -14.53 -7.40
C ILE A 205 2.26 -13.96 -6.57
N GLN A 206 2.46 -12.64 -6.66
CA GLN A 206 3.58 -11.95 -6.02
C GLN A 206 3.20 -10.54 -5.62
N ARG A 207 3.86 -10.03 -4.57
CA ARG A 207 3.72 -8.63 -4.18
C ARG A 207 4.51 -7.73 -5.12
N PHE A 208 3.90 -6.62 -5.50
CA PHE A 208 4.58 -5.56 -6.23
C PHE A 208 4.05 -4.18 -5.83
N GLY A 209 4.97 -3.27 -5.52
CA GLY A 209 4.71 -1.84 -5.35
C GLY A 209 5.45 -1.07 -6.43
N SER A 210 4.77 -0.15 -7.11
CA SER A 210 5.31 0.51 -8.29
C SER A 210 6.12 1.76 -7.99
N ASP A 211 5.99 2.34 -6.81
CA ASP A 211 6.72 3.53 -6.38
C ASP A 211 7.06 3.50 -4.88
N PHE A 212 7.81 4.49 -4.39
CA PHE A 212 8.32 4.52 -3.01
C PHE A 212 7.24 4.65 -1.94
N ARG A 213 6.07 5.16 -2.27
CA ARG A 213 4.97 5.44 -1.33
C ARG A 213 3.65 4.80 -1.71
N ALA A 214 3.63 3.95 -2.73
CA ALA A 214 2.45 3.22 -3.18
C ALA A 214 1.29 4.12 -3.65
N PHE A 215 1.60 5.17 -4.42
CA PHE A 215 0.59 6.10 -4.93
C PHE A 215 -0.21 5.56 -6.12
N ILE A 216 0.37 4.68 -6.95
CA ILE A 216 -0.27 4.21 -8.19
C ILE A 216 -0.68 2.76 -8.12
N PHE A 217 0.25 1.89 -7.68
CA PHE A 217 0.00 0.46 -7.61
C PHE A 217 0.76 -0.19 -6.45
N ASN A 218 0.04 -0.90 -5.59
CA ASN A 218 0.62 -1.75 -4.57
C ASN A 218 -0.34 -2.90 -4.25
N ASP A 219 -0.04 -4.09 -4.74
CA ASP A 219 -0.89 -5.25 -4.54
C ASP A 219 -0.10 -6.57 -4.54
N ASN A 220 -0.74 -7.63 -4.05
CA ASN A 220 -0.34 -9.01 -4.25
C ASN A 220 -1.21 -9.60 -5.35
N ASN A 221 -0.66 -9.86 -6.55
CA ASN A 221 -1.46 -10.35 -7.66
C ASN A 221 -0.68 -11.28 -8.58
N LEU A 222 -1.39 -11.96 -9.49
CA LEU A 222 -0.79 -12.79 -10.52
C LEU A 222 0.05 -11.92 -11.45
N ALA A 223 1.29 -12.32 -11.71
CA ALA A 223 2.19 -11.53 -12.54
C ALA A 223 3.30 -12.37 -13.18
N VAL A 224 3.83 -11.84 -14.27
CA VAL A 224 5.15 -12.20 -14.81
C VAL A 224 6.02 -10.97 -14.77
N ARG A 225 7.16 -11.04 -14.07
CA ARG A 225 8.08 -9.94 -13.83
C ARG A 225 9.47 -10.28 -14.31
N LEU A 226 10.03 -9.44 -15.18
CA LEU A 226 11.44 -9.41 -15.56
C LEU A 226 12.11 -8.25 -14.83
N PHE A 227 13.19 -8.52 -14.10
CA PHE A 227 13.83 -7.50 -13.29
C PHE A 227 15.32 -7.78 -13.10
N GLY A 228 16.02 -6.77 -12.64
CA GLY A 228 17.43 -6.88 -12.36
C GLY A 228 18.08 -5.54 -12.09
N ASN A 229 19.40 -5.55 -12.10
CA ASN A 229 20.21 -4.36 -11.98
C ASN A 229 21.35 -4.37 -13.02
N PHE A 230 21.93 -3.20 -13.26
CA PHE A 230 23.08 -3.05 -14.15
C PHE A 230 23.94 -1.84 -13.76
N GLY A 231 25.14 -1.76 -14.34
CA GLY A 231 26.07 -0.66 -14.10
C GLY A 231 26.69 -0.69 -12.70
N GLY A 232 26.96 -1.88 -12.14
CA GLY A 232 27.49 -2.04 -10.79
C GLY A 232 26.45 -1.68 -9.72
N ASN A 233 25.23 -2.13 -9.89
CA ASN A 233 24.06 -1.88 -9.03
C ASN A 233 23.62 -0.40 -8.95
N LYS A 234 24.01 0.44 -9.92
CA LYS A 234 23.57 1.84 -9.98
C LYS A 234 22.18 2.01 -10.55
N TYR A 235 21.77 1.09 -11.41
CA TYR A 235 20.46 1.09 -12.06
C TYR A 235 19.71 -0.19 -11.71
N GLN A 236 18.42 -0.06 -11.41
CA GLN A 236 17.49 -1.19 -11.24
C GLN A 236 16.33 -1.01 -12.21
N TYR A 237 15.79 -2.12 -12.70
CA TYR A 237 14.64 -2.10 -13.60
C TYR A 237 13.65 -3.20 -13.28
N ASN A 238 12.40 -2.93 -13.62
CA ASN A 238 11.30 -3.88 -13.59
C ASN A 238 10.44 -3.71 -14.84
N PHE A 239 10.07 -4.84 -15.44
CA PHE A 239 9.00 -4.95 -16.42
C PHE A 239 8.05 -6.02 -15.89
N ILE A 240 6.81 -5.64 -15.60
CA ILE A 240 5.85 -6.56 -15.02
C ILE A 240 4.53 -6.49 -15.78
N TYR A 241 3.95 -7.65 -16.06
CA TYR A 241 2.61 -7.81 -16.60
C TYR A 241 1.76 -8.54 -15.56
N LEU A 242 0.59 -7.99 -15.26
CA LEU A 242 -0.34 -8.49 -14.28
C LEU A 242 -1.71 -8.71 -14.95
N PRO A 243 -2.07 -9.96 -15.31
CA PRO A 243 -3.47 -10.32 -15.49
C PRO A 243 -4.10 -10.40 -14.10
N MET A 244 -4.91 -9.38 -13.76
CA MET A 244 -5.39 -9.20 -12.39
C MET A 244 -6.38 -10.29 -11.97
N LEU A 245 -6.26 -10.77 -10.74
CA LEU A 245 -7.23 -11.65 -10.09
C LEU A 245 -8.26 -10.82 -9.34
N GLU A 246 -9.49 -11.32 -9.26
CA GLU A 246 -10.50 -10.76 -8.36
C GLU A 246 -10.08 -10.85 -6.91
N LYS A 247 -10.55 -9.91 -6.11
CA LYS A 247 -10.41 -9.91 -4.67
C LYS A 247 -11.68 -10.40 -3.99
N GLU A 248 -11.51 -11.09 -2.88
CA GLU A 248 -12.63 -11.33 -1.98
C GLU A 248 -12.96 -10.03 -1.25
N THR A 249 -14.22 -9.63 -1.27
CA THR A 249 -14.72 -8.31 -0.86
C THR A 249 -14.35 -7.94 0.57
N ASN A 250 -14.44 -8.87 1.51
CA ASN A 250 -14.39 -8.59 2.94
C ASN A 250 -12.99 -8.74 3.54
N SER A 251 -12.17 -9.63 2.98
CA SER A 251 -10.78 -9.85 3.39
C SER A 251 -9.74 -9.16 2.51
N GLU A 252 -10.12 -8.75 1.28
CA GLU A 252 -9.23 -8.19 0.24
C GLU A 252 -8.16 -9.18 -0.25
N LEU A 253 -8.32 -10.46 0.06
CA LEU A 253 -7.44 -11.52 -0.39
C LEU A 253 -7.75 -11.91 -1.84
N ASN A 254 -6.77 -12.50 -2.52
CA ASN A 254 -7.00 -13.00 -3.87
C ASN A 254 -8.01 -14.14 -3.89
N THR A 255 -8.97 -14.05 -4.80
CA THR A 255 -9.80 -15.17 -5.18
C THR A 255 -9.11 -15.91 -6.32
N VAL A 256 -8.37 -16.96 -5.98
CA VAL A 256 -7.58 -17.73 -6.95
C VAL A 256 -8.53 -18.35 -7.99
N PHE A 257 -8.15 -18.28 -9.26
CA PHE A 257 -8.92 -18.76 -10.42
C PHE A 257 -10.09 -17.86 -10.87
N HIS A 258 -10.26 -16.68 -10.32
CA HIS A 258 -11.19 -15.69 -10.86
C HIS A 258 -10.40 -14.53 -11.49
N ASP A 259 -10.52 -14.41 -12.79
CA ASP A 259 -9.95 -13.31 -13.57
C ASP A 259 -10.82 -12.04 -13.37
N ARG A 260 -10.15 -10.91 -13.09
CA ARG A 260 -10.81 -9.61 -12.94
C ARG A 260 -11.13 -8.94 -14.29
N GLU A 261 -10.66 -9.49 -15.41
CA GLU A 261 -10.73 -8.87 -16.72
C GLU A 261 -10.01 -7.50 -16.80
N GLN A 262 -8.93 -7.38 -16.04
CA GLN A 262 -8.07 -6.22 -16.02
C GLN A 262 -6.63 -6.63 -16.29
N ASP A 263 -5.98 -5.92 -17.22
CA ASP A 263 -4.57 -6.10 -17.53
C ASP A 263 -3.77 -4.86 -17.12
N VAL A 264 -2.72 -5.06 -16.33
CA VAL A 264 -1.81 -4.00 -15.93
C VAL A 264 -0.40 -4.31 -16.40
N PHE A 265 0.25 -3.34 -17.05
CA PHE A 265 1.67 -3.42 -17.38
C PHE A 265 2.41 -2.26 -16.71
N ILE A 266 3.56 -2.55 -16.08
CA ILE A 266 4.38 -1.55 -15.41
C ILE A 266 5.84 -1.71 -15.81
N ALA A 267 6.47 -0.58 -16.14
CA ALA A 267 7.91 -0.48 -16.39
C ALA A 267 8.52 0.58 -15.49
N ASN A 268 9.52 0.20 -14.69
CA ASN A 268 10.23 1.09 -13.78
C ASN A 268 11.72 1.07 -14.04
N LEU A 269 12.34 2.24 -14.00
CA LEU A 269 13.79 2.41 -14.03
C LEU A 269 14.20 3.29 -12.83
N TYR A 270 15.04 2.74 -11.98
CA TYR A 270 15.62 3.44 -10.82
C TYR A 270 17.08 3.77 -11.09
N LYS A 271 17.51 4.93 -10.63
CA LYS A 271 18.92 5.31 -10.61
C LYS A 271 19.31 5.74 -9.20
N HIS A 272 20.18 4.94 -8.59
CA HIS A 272 20.75 5.25 -7.28
C HIS A 272 21.78 6.37 -7.36
N ASP A 273 21.95 7.12 -6.28
CA ASP A 273 22.90 8.22 -6.15
C ASP A 273 22.79 9.25 -7.28
N PHE A 274 21.53 9.62 -7.61
CA PHE A 274 21.27 10.57 -8.67
C PHE A 274 21.55 12.00 -8.23
N GLY A 275 22.64 12.57 -8.72
CA GLY A 275 23.09 13.94 -8.38
C GLY A 275 23.80 14.03 -7.03
N VAL A 276 23.31 13.35 -6.00
CA VAL A 276 23.90 13.26 -4.66
C VAL A 276 23.83 11.83 -4.14
N LEU A 277 24.79 11.46 -3.27
CA LEU A 277 24.79 10.16 -2.61
C LEU A 277 23.57 10.04 -1.69
N GLY A 278 22.92 8.88 -1.72
CA GLY A 278 21.75 8.58 -0.89
C GLY A 278 20.41 9.09 -1.44
N TYR A 279 20.37 9.65 -2.66
CA TYR A 279 19.12 9.97 -3.33
C TYR A 279 18.90 9.08 -4.56
N THR A 280 17.77 8.39 -4.61
CA THR A 280 17.35 7.53 -5.70
C THR A 280 16.22 8.20 -6.48
N THR A 281 16.35 8.29 -7.80
CA THR A 281 15.28 8.73 -8.69
C THR A 281 14.68 7.55 -9.44
N GLN A 282 13.41 7.65 -9.78
CA GLN A 282 12.66 6.64 -10.51
C GLN A 282 11.88 7.29 -11.64
N LEU A 283 11.94 6.68 -12.82
CA LEU A 283 11.00 6.89 -13.91
C LEU A 283 10.10 5.67 -14.03
N SER A 284 8.80 5.89 -14.23
CA SER A 284 7.83 4.82 -14.35
C SER A 284 6.83 5.07 -15.46
N PHE A 285 6.41 3.97 -16.06
CA PHE A 285 5.30 3.90 -17.01
C PHE A 285 4.34 2.82 -16.54
N HIS A 286 3.03 3.12 -16.53
CA HIS A 286 1.99 2.14 -16.26
C HIS A 286 0.96 2.18 -17.38
N TYR A 287 0.47 1.03 -17.75
CA TYR A 287 -0.71 0.86 -18.60
C TYR A 287 -1.73 0.05 -17.84
N ASN A 288 -2.94 0.55 -17.74
CA ASN A 288 -4.09 -0.11 -17.14
C ASN A 288 -5.17 -0.25 -18.20
N ASN A 289 -5.60 -1.49 -18.48
CA ASN A 289 -6.74 -1.80 -19.30
C ASN A 289 -7.78 -2.52 -18.44
N ASP A 290 -8.79 -1.79 -17.99
CA ASP A 290 -9.91 -2.33 -17.21
C ASP A 290 -11.09 -2.53 -18.15
N LYS A 291 -11.34 -3.79 -18.50
CA LYS A 291 -12.29 -4.18 -19.56
C LYS A 291 -13.74 -4.07 -19.08
N ALA A 292 -14.63 -3.93 -20.04
CA ALA A 292 -16.06 -3.95 -19.77
C ALA A 292 -16.48 -5.28 -19.13
N SER A 293 -17.04 -5.23 -17.94
CA SER A 293 -17.44 -6.42 -17.17
C SER A 293 -18.55 -6.12 -16.17
N THR A 294 -19.27 -7.17 -15.76
CA THR A 294 -20.25 -7.10 -14.67
C THR A 294 -19.76 -7.91 -13.48
N HIS A 295 -19.68 -7.26 -12.32
CA HIS A 295 -19.30 -7.92 -11.08
C HIS A 295 -20.14 -7.41 -9.90
N TYR A 296 -20.58 -8.34 -9.06
CA TYR A 296 -21.23 -8.08 -7.79
C TYR A 296 -20.30 -8.56 -6.68
N ASP A 297 -20.15 -7.75 -5.64
CA ASP A 297 -19.40 -8.15 -4.47
C ASP A 297 -20.07 -9.32 -3.73
N GLU A 298 -19.37 -9.94 -2.77
CA GLU A 298 -19.93 -11.06 -2.00
C GLU A 298 -21.13 -10.68 -1.13
N ASN A 299 -21.28 -9.39 -0.84
CA ASN A 299 -22.44 -8.86 -0.13
C ASN A 299 -23.63 -8.58 -1.06
N GLY A 300 -23.47 -8.83 -2.38
CA GLY A 300 -24.50 -8.70 -3.40
C GLY A 300 -24.68 -7.28 -3.95
N ARG A 301 -23.71 -6.37 -3.73
CA ARG A 301 -23.72 -5.02 -4.28
C ARG A 301 -23.02 -4.98 -5.62
N PRO A 302 -23.54 -4.24 -6.62
CA PRO A 302 -22.86 -4.08 -7.89
C PRO A 302 -21.59 -3.24 -7.67
N VAL A 303 -20.45 -3.68 -8.18
CA VAL A 303 -19.16 -2.99 -8.10
C VAL A 303 -18.59 -2.65 -9.47
N ARG A 304 -18.91 -3.43 -10.49
CA ARG A 304 -18.68 -3.15 -11.92
C ARG A 304 -19.91 -3.53 -12.73
N PRO A 305 -20.45 -2.63 -13.51
CA PRO A 305 -20.26 -1.17 -13.42
C PRO A 305 -20.72 -0.62 -12.08
N ALA A 306 -20.10 0.47 -11.62
CA ALA A 306 -20.52 1.15 -10.40
C ALA A 306 -21.98 1.65 -10.52
N PRO A 307 -22.81 1.59 -9.45
CA PRO A 307 -24.21 2.00 -9.50
C PRO A 307 -24.37 3.54 -9.41
N ILE A 308 -23.67 4.27 -10.28
CA ILE A 308 -23.69 5.74 -10.36
C ILE A 308 -24.01 6.20 -11.78
N GLY A 309 -24.75 7.31 -11.91
CA GLY A 309 -25.09 7.88 -13.22
C GLY A 309 -25.84 6.91 -14.13
N LEU A 310 -25.43 6.84 -15.40
CA LEU A 310 -25.99 5.92 -16.41
C LEU A 310 -25.26 4.58 -16.36
N ILE A 311 -25.79 3.62 -15.62
CA ILE A 311 -25.18 2.31 -15.39
C ILE A 311 -25.02 1.54 -16.70
N ARG A 312 -23.77 1.33 -17.13
CA ARG A 312 -23.40 0.60 -18.32
C ARG A 312 -21.99 0.04 -18.19
N GLU A 313 -21.78 -1.19 -18.65
CA GLU A 313 -20.44 -1.77 -18.81
C GLU A 313 -19.61 -0.90 -19.75
N HIS A 314 -18.35 -0.64 -19.39
CA HIS A 314 -17.43 0.19 -20.16
C HIS A 314 -15.98 -0.25 -19.99
N GLU A 315 -15.14 0.11 -20.96
CA GLU A 315 -13.70 -0.17 -20.94
C GLU A 315 -12.91 1.11 -20.70
N ILE A 316 -11.92 1.03 -19.79
CA ILE A 316 -11.05 2.16 -19.45
C ILE A 316 -9.61 1.79 -19.80
N LYS A 317 -8.96 2.63 -20.62
CA LYS A 317 -7.54 2.53 -20.96
C LYS A 317 -6.81 3.75 -20.42
N ALA A 318 -5.96 3.55 -19.42
CA ALA A 318 -5.21 4.63 -18.80
C ALA A 318 -3.70 4.36 -18.84
N TYR A 319 -2.94 5.38 -19.22
CA TYR A 319 -1.49 5.39 -19.30
C TYR A 319 -0.93 6.39 -18.31
N TYR A 320 -0.05 5.95 -17.41
CA TYR A 320 0.57 6.82 -16.41
C TYR A 320 2.05 6.99 -16.70
N LEU A 321 2.51 8.22 -16.72
CA LEU A 321 3.93 8.57 -16.74
C LEU A 321 4.30 9.16 -15.39
N GLY A 322 5.33 8.60 -14.74
CA GLY A 322 5.74 8.96 -13.40
C GLY A 322 7.20 9.33 -13.27
N TRP A 323 7.45 10.32 -12.42
CA TRP A 323 8.76 10.64 -11.89
C TRP A 323 8.68 10.71 -10.37
N ALA A 324 9.41 9.82 -9.70
CA ALA A 324 9.45 9.76 -8.25
C ALA A 324 10.91 9.78 -7.76
N GLY A 325 11.09 10.09 -6.50
CA GLY A 325 12.39 10.06 -5.86
C GLY A 325 12.28 9.95 -4.36
N ASP A 326 13.28 9.30 -3.75
CA ASP A 326 13.40 9.12 -2.31
C ASP A 326 14.86 9.18 -1.88
N GLY A 327 15.12 9.77 -0.72
CA GLY A 327 16.47 9.85 -0.18
C GLY A 327 16.69 11.10 0.65
N HIS A 328 17.95 11.60 0.66
CA HIS A 328 18.28 12.76 1.48
C HIS A 328 19.27 13.71 0.80
N PHE A 329 19.17 14.98 1.14
CA PHE A 329 20.07 16.07 0.80
C PHE A 329 20.64 16.66 2.10
N GLY A 330 21.82 16.21 2.49
CA GLY A 330 22.37 16.54 3.80
C GLY A 330 21.52 15.96 4.93
N ARG A 331 20.85 16.82 5.73
CA ARG A 331 19.99 16.43 6.85
C ARG A 331 18.51 16.36 6.50
N ILE A 332 18.13 16.81 5.32
CA ILE A 332 16.73 16.84 4.90
C ILE A 332 16.46 15.58 4.09
N ASN A 333 15.53 14.76 4.56
CA ASN A 333 14.98 13.67 3.79
C ASN A 333 13.92 14.22 2.86
N ILE A 334 13.86 13.70 1.65
CA ILE A 334 12.90 14.08 0.62
C ILE A 334 12.31 12.83 0.00
N THR A 335 11.00 12.81 -0.13
CA THR A 335 10.26 11.89 -0.99
C THR A 335 9.32 12.70 -1.87
N HIS A 336 9.32 12.44 -3.16
CA HIS A 336 8.39 13.07 -4.09
C HIS A 336 7.85 12.08 -5.11
N ALA A 337 6.68 12.39 -5.66
CA ALA A 337 6.08 11.67 -6.77
C ALA A 337 5.28 12.65 -7.63
N LEU A 338 5.47 12.58 -8.94
CA LEU A 338 4.73 13.33 -9.95
C LEU A 338 4.22 12.34 -10.98
N TYR A 339 2.92 12.38 -11.27
CA TYR A 339 2.30 11.52 -12.27
C TYR A 339 1.39 12.33 -13.18
N HIS A 340 1.41 11.95 -14.45
CA HIS A 340 0.43 12.38 -15.42
C HIS A 340 -0.25 11.14 -16.01
N VAL A 341 -1.57 11.13 -16.04
CA VAL A 341 -2.37 10.07 -16.65
C VAL A 341 -3.08 10.62 -17.89
N PHE A 342 -3.11 9.80 -18.93
CA PHE A 342 -3.86 10.06 -20.16
C PHE A 342 -4.44 8.75 -20.69
N GLY A 343 -5.50 8.84 -21.46
CA GLY A 343 -6.21 7.66 -21.99
C GLY A 343 -7.63 7.95 -22.38
N ASP A 344 -8.46 6.96 -22.31
CA ASP A 344 -9.90 7.09 -22.61
C ASP A 344 -10.74 6.13 -21.77
N ASP A 345 -11.96 6.55 -21.49
CA ASP A 345 -13.07 5.75 -20.96
C ASP A 345 -14.15 5.74 -22.06
N ASP A 346 -14.47 4.58 -22.59
CA ASP A 346 -15.39 4.46 -23.73
C ASP A 346 -16.83 4.86 -23.38
N PHE A 347 -17.17 4.86 -22.08
CA PHE A 347 -18.43 5.36 -21.57
C PHE A 347 -18.38 5.72 -20.09
N ASN A 348 -18.06 6.97 -19.77
CA ASN A 348 -18.16 7.43 -18.39
C ASN A 348 -19.62 7.56 -17.95
N GLN A 349 -19.97 6.97 -16.83
CA GLN A 349 -21.34 6.85 -16.35
C GLN A 349 -21.92 8.19 -15.87
N ILE A 350 -21.08 9.13 -15.39
CA ILE A 350 -21.49 10.46 -14.96
C ILE A 350 -21.68 11.35 -16.19
N ALA A 351 -20.68 11.42 -17.06
CA ALA A 351 -20.74 12.18 -18.30
C ALA A 351 -21.77 11.63 -19.31
N GLY A 352 -22.12 10.34 -19.20
CA GLY A 352 -23.04 9.66 -20.09
C GLY A 352 -22.53 9.48 -21.53
N ARG A 353 -21.21 9.56 -21.72
CA ARG A 353 -20.52 9.50 -23.01
C ARG A 353 -19.09 9.01 -22.88
N LYS A 354 -18.43 8.79 -24.02
CA LYS A 354 -16.99 8.60 -24.07
C LYS A 354 -16.28 9.89 -23.60
N ILE A 355 -15.21 9.73 -22.80
CA ILE A 355 -14.35 10.82 -22.37
C ILE A 355 -12.88 10.53 -22.67
N ASP A 356 -12.11 11.58 -22.93
CA ASP A 356 -10.66 11.55 -23.00
C ASP A 356 -10.08 11.92 -21.62
N VAL A 357 -9.17 11.09 -21.10
CA VAL A 357 -8.58 11.26 -19.78
C VAL A 357 -7.32 12.12 -19.86
N SER A 358 -7.20 13.15 -19.00
CA SER A 358 -5.98 13.92 -18.81
C SER A 358 -5.92 14.50 -17.40
N ALA A 359 -5.22 13.83 -16.49
CA ALA A 359 -5.19 14.20 -15.08
C ALA A 359 -3.77 14.14 -14.49
N GLN A 360 -3.54 14.80 -13.36
CA GLN A 360 -2.22 14.91 -12.73
C GLN A 360 -2.26 14.66 -11.22
N MET A 361 -1.14 14.17 -10.71
CA MET A 361 -0.90 14.02 -9.27
C MET A 361 0.52 14.48 -8.93
N ALA A 362 0.64 15.16 -7.78
CA ALA A 362 1.91 15.56 -7.20
C ALA A 362 1.90 15.29 -5.69
N ALA A 363 3.00 14.73 -5.18
CA ALA A 363 3.23 14.53 -3.76
C ALA A 363 4.65 14.94 -3.40
N LEU A 364 4.83 15.57 -2.25
CA LEU A 364 6.13 15.95 -1.69
C LEU A 364 6.08 15.77 -0.17
N GLU A 365 7.05 15.07 0.39
CA GLU A 365 7.30 15.01 1.82
C GLU A 365 8.75 15.43 2.08
N LEU A 366 8.94 16.38 2.99
CA LEU A 366 10.23 16.78 3.54
C LEU A 366 10.28 16.42 5.02
N SER A 367 11.37 15.84 5.45
CA SER A 367 11.56 15.56 6.88
C SER A 367 12.98 15.85 7.36
N LEU A 368 13.07 16.18 8.64
CA LEU A 368 14.31 16.46 9.33
C LEU A 368 14.43 15.57 10.57
N ASP A 369 15.48 14.75 10.58
CA ASP A 369 15.83 13.94 11.74
C ASP A 369 16.67 14.73 12.72
N LYS A 370 16.25 14.75 13.99
CA LYS A 370 16.99 15.34 15.09
C LYS A 370 16.99 14.39 16.28
N ASP A 371 18.12 13.73 16.50
CA ASP A 371 18.30 12.73 17.55
C ASP A 371 17.26 11.60 17.44
N TRP A 372 16.36 11.49 18.40
CA TRP A 372 15.27 10.52 18.44
C TRP A 372 13.93 11.04 17.88
N MET A 373 13.94 12.21 17.25
CA MET A 373 12.75 12.88 16.72
C MET A 373 12.86 13.08 15.21
N ARG A 374 11.71 13.06 14.54
CA ARG A 374 11.56 13.44 13.13
C ARG A 374 10.41 14.43 12.97
N PHE A 375 10.68 15.53 12.31
CA PHE A 375 9.69 16.53 11.92
C PHE A 375 9.40 16.39 10.42
N LYS A 376 8.13 16.42 10.05
CA LYS A 376 7.69 16.25 8.66
C LYS A 376 6.76 17.36 8.22
N VAL A 377 6.86 17.75 6.97
CA VAL A 377 5.85 18.53 6.27
C VAL A 377 5.60 17.86 4.92
N SER A 378 4.32 17.73 4.55
CA SER A 378 3.96 17.06 3.32
C SER A 378 2.85 17.80 2.59
N GLY A 379 2.86 17.72 1.27
CA GLY A 379 1.81 18.23 0.40
C GLY A 379 1.43 17.17 -0.64
N PHE A 380 0.14 17.08 -0.91
CA PHE A 380 -0.41 16.20 -1.93
C PHE A 380 -1.45 16.95 -2.75
N TYR A 381 -1.42 16.75 -4.06
CA TYR A 381 -2.37 17.28 -5.01
C TYR A 381 -2.77 16.18 -6.00
N ALA A 382 -4.06 15.96 -6.16
CA ALA A 382 -4.66 15.19 -7.25
C ALA A 382 -5.66 16.11 -7.96
N SER A 383 -5.57 16.25 -9.28
CA SER A 383 -6.48 17.08 -10.05
C SER A 383 -7.93 16.62 -9.91
N GLY A 384 -8.86 17.56 -9.92
CA GLY A 384 -10.31 17.36 -9.96
C GLY A 384 -10.88 17.69 -11.33
N ASP A 385 -12.06 17.17 -11.60
CA ASP A 385 -12.83 17.46 -12.79
C ASP A 385 -13.77 18.65 -12.53
N ASN A 386 -13.73 19.65 -13.37
CA ASN A 386 -14.49 20.90 -13.22
C ASN A 386 -15.71 21.00 -14.16
N ASP A 387 -15.90 20.02 -15.06
CA ASP A 387 -17.09 19.92 -15.91
C ASP A 387 -17.45 18.42 -16.12
N PRO A 388 -18.16 17.79 -15.17
CA PRO A 388 -18.44 16.37 -15.20
C PRO A 388 -19.29 15.89 -16.37
N LEU A 389 -19.82 16.80 -17.20
CA LEU A 389 -20.69 16.48 -18.32
C LEU A 389 -20.02 16.67 -19.69
N ASP A 390 -18.80 17.17 -19.73
CA ASP A 390 -18.05 17.32 -20.99
C ASP A 390 -17.44 15.97 -21.47
N ASP A 391 -16.55 16.01 -22.45
CA ASP A 391 -15.88 14.85 -23.03
C ASP A 391 -14.46 14.62 -22.44
N ARG A 392 -14.15 15.21 -21.28
CA ARG A 392 -12.83 15.14 -20.63
C ARG A 392 -12.94 14.65 -19.20
N GLY A 393 -12.11 13.71 -18.83
CA GLY A 393 -11.90 13.30 -17.42
C GLY A 393 -10.61 13.92 -16.88
N GLN A 394 -10.72 14.87 -15.96
CA GLN A 394 -9.60 15.60 -15.39
C GLN A 394 -9.31 15.24 -13.94
N GLY A 395 -10.15 14.46 -13.29
CA GLY A 395 -9.97 13.99 -11.93
C GLY A 395 -8.99 12.81 -11.88
N PHE A 396 -7.88 12.96 -11.16
CA PHE A 396 -6.87 11.92 -11.08
C PHE A 396 -7.39 10.69 -10.30
N ASP A 397 -7.22 9.51 -10.86
CA ASP A 397 -7.44 8.23 -10.18
C ASP A 397 -6.24 7.28 -10.39
N ALA A 398 -5.88 6.51 -9.37
CA ALA A 398 -4.83 5.51 -9.40
C ALA A 398 -5.38 4.13 -9.74
N ILE A 399 -4.51 3.18 -10.05
CA ILE A 399 -4.90 1.78 -10.33
C ILE A 399 -5.35 1.11 -9.04
N ILE A 400 -4.40 0.81 -8.13
CA ILE A 400 -4.65 0.27 -6.79
C ILE A 400 -3.64 0.92 -5.86
N ASP A 401 -4.00 2.04 -5.24
CA ASP A 401 -3.12 2.76 -4.34
C ASP A 401 -3.29 2.34 -2.88
N GLN A 402 -2.20 2.43 -2.14
CA GLN A 402 -2.15 2.16 -0.71
C GLN A 402 -1.10 3.06 -0.05
N PRO A 403 -1.28 4.38 -0.10
CA PRO A 403 -0.21 5.32 0.17
C PRO A 403 0.23 5.34 1.63
N PHE A 404 1.54 5.30 1.85
CA PHE A 404 2.17 5.56 3.15
C PHE A 404 2.61 7.01 3.24
N PHE A 405 1.66 7.90 3.52
CA PHE A 405 1.85 9.34 3.42
C PHE A 405 0.97 10.07 4.44
N ALA A 406 1.39 11.23 4.94
CA ALA A 406 0.59 12.16 5.76
C ALA A 406 -0.16 11.49 6.93
N GLY A 407 0.55 10.68 7.72
CA GLY A 407 -0.02 9.91 8.85
C GLY A 407 -0.42 8.49 8.47
N GLY A 408 -0.72 8.23 7.20
CA GLY A 408 -1.03 6.90 6.69
C GLY A 408 -2.12 6.19 7.52
N PRO A 409 -1.88 4.94 7.91
CA PRO A 409 -2.88 4.14 8.61
C PRO A 409 -3.33 4.69 9.96
N PHE A 410 -2.63 5.67 10.53
CA PHE A 410 -3.02 6.31 11.78
C PHE A 410 -3.98 7.49 11.58
N SER A 411 -4.10 8.02 10.36
CA SER A 411 -4.98 9.14 10.03
C SER A 411 -6.44 8.71 9.88
N TYR A 412 -7.38 9.61 10.21
CA TYR A 412 -8.81 9.37 9.99
C TYR A 412 -9.12 9.24 8.49
N TRP A 413 -8.56 10.12 7.65
CA TRP A 413 -8.84 10.15 6.21
C TRP A 413 -8.52 8.81 5.53
N GLN A 414 -7.40 8.17 5.88
CA GLN A 414 -7.05 6.89 5.27
C GLN A 414 -7.83 5.72 5.87
N GLN A 415 -8.02 5.69 7.18
CA GLN A 415 -8.78 4.64 7.86
C GLN A 415 -10.25 4.63 7.45
N GLN A 416 -10.82 5.80 7.25
CA GLN A 416 -12.23 5.94 6.88
C GLN A 416 -12.44 6.08 5.37
N GLY A 417 -11.41 5.88 4.56
CA GLY A 417 -11.50 5.78 3.11
C GLY A 417 -11.65 7.12 2.39
N LEU A 418 -11.15 8.20 2.97
CA LEU A 418 -10.84 9.39 2.19
C LEU A 418 -9.67 9.05 1.28
N GLY A 419 -9.95 8.66 0.04
CA GLY A 419 -8.92 8.33 -0.94
C GLY A 419 -8.05 9.53 -1.27
N LEU A 420 -6.71 9.36 -1.32
CA LEU A 420 -5.81 10.40 -1.83
C LEU A 420 -5.92 10.56 -3.33
N THR A 421 -6.18 9.47 -4.03
CA THR A 421 -6.31 9.45 -5.48
C THR A 421 -7.68 8.96 -5.90
N GLY A 422 -8.13 9.39 -7.06
CA GLY A 422 -9.40 9.04 -7.61
C GLY A 422 -10.56 9.69 -6.88
N VAL A 423 -11.43 8.90 -6.32
CA VAL A 423 -12.59 9.41 -5.62
C VAL A 423 -12.24 9.67 -4.17
N ALA A 424 -12.24 10.92 -3.78
CA ALA A 424 -12.23 11.25 -2.37
C ALA A 424 -13.44 10.59 -1.69
N LEU A 425 -13.28 10.11 -0.46
CA LEU A 425 -14.37 9.60 0.33
C LEU A 425 -14.89 8.19 -0.05
N VAL A 426 -14.08 7.37 -0.70
CA VAL A 426 -14.45 5.99 -1.03
C VAL A 426 -13.74 4.99 -0.15
N HIS A 427 -14.53 4.18 0.51
CA HIS A 427 -14.12 2.96 1.15
C HIS A 427 -15.25 1.96 1.02
N LYS A 428 -15.00 0.64 0.91
CA LYS A 428 -16.09 -0.34 0.80
C LYS A 428 -17.08 -0.33 1.98
N PHE A 429 -16.66 0.21 3.11
CA PHE A 429 -17.51 0.47 4.27
C PHE A 429 -17.74 1.96 4.49
N SER A 430 -17.35 2.79 3.57
CA SER A 430 -17.60 4.22 3.61
C SER A 430 -18.99 4.51 3.08
N PHE A 431 -19.54 5.60 3.48
CA PHE A 431 -20.93 5.99 3.34
C PHE A 431 -21.05 7.28 2.61
N LEU A 432 -19.93 7.73 2.11
CA LEU A 432 -19.85 8.96 1.36
C LEU A 432 -20.32 8.69 -0.06
N PRO A 433 -20.87 9.69 -0.76
CA PRO A 433 -21.19 9.56 -2.17
C PRO A 433 -19.95 9.08 -2.89
N THR A 434 -20.04 7.88 -3.41
CA THR A 434 -18.90 7.26 -4.05
C THR A 434 -19.06 7.30 -5.54
N LEU A 435 -18.03 7.80 -6.22
CA LEU A 435 -17.92 7.79 -7.68
C LEU A 435 -17.19 6.54 -8.16
N ARG A 436 -16.67 5.75 -7.23
CA ARG A 436 -16.08 4.44 -7.43
C ARG A 436 -16.46 3.54 -6.27
N THR A 437 -16.92 2.33 -6.52
CA THR A 437 -17.42 1.41 -5.50
C THR A 437 -16.36 0.98 -4.50
N ASN A 438 -15.18 0.63 -4.96
CA ASN A 438 -13.96 0.50 -4.16
C ASN A 438 -12.73 0.42 -5.08
N LYS A 439 -11.53 0.53 -4.50
CA LYS A 439 -10.28 0.50 -5.27
C LYS A 439 -9.91 -0.88 -5.82
N LEU A 440 -10.32 -1.95 -5.15
CA LEU A 440 -9.91 -3.31 -5.48
C LEU A 440 -10.83 -3.97 -6.51
N GLU A 441 -12.13 -3.72 -6.43
CA GLU A 441 -13.13 -4.39 -7.26
C GLU A 441 -13.78 -3.47 -8.30
N GLY A 442 -13.82 -2.15 -8.03
CA GLY A 442 -14.40 -1.15 -8.95
C GLY A 442 -13.40 -0.63 -9.98
N GLN A 443 -13.93 -0.05 -11.06
CA GLN A 443 -13.13 0.59 -12.11
C GLN A 443 -12.70 2.01 -11.72
N PRO A 444 -11.57 2.53 -12.24
CA PRO A 444 -11.19 3.93 -12.03
C PRO A 444 -12.25 4.90 -12.56
N ASN A 445 -12.37 6.06 -11.93
CA ASN A 445 -13.25 7.12 -12.40
C ASN A 445 -12.51 8.47 -12.43
N PHE A 446 -12.29 8.98 -13.63
CA PHE A 446 -11.59 10.24 -13.85
C PHE A 446 -12.50 11.47 -13.84
N VAL A 447 -13.78 11.30 -13.58
CA VAL A 447 -14.75 12.36 -13.28
C VAL A 447 -14.96 12.39 -11.77
N ASN A 448 -14.01 13.00 -11.04
CA ASN A 448 -13.99 13.04 -9.58
C ASN A 448 -13.48 14.38 -9.05
N PRO A 449 -13.69 14.71 -7.77
CA PRO A 449 -13.39 16.04 -7.23
C PRO A 449 -11.90 16.33 -7.05
N GLY A 450 -11.01 15.35 -7.10
CA GLY A 450 -9.62 15.51 -6.72
C GLY A 450 -9.42 15.94 -5.27
N LEU A 451 -8.15 16.03 -4.83
CA LEU A 451 -7.83 16.30 -3.43
C LEU A 451 -6.56 17.16 -3.30
N LEU A 452 -6.60 18.18 -2.45
CA LEU A 452 -5.45 18.87 -1.91
C LEU A 452 -5.32 18.52 -0.42
N LEU A 453 -4.13 18.03 0.00
CA LEU A 453 -3.82 17.74 1.39
C LEU A 453 -2.51 18.43 1.78
N LEU A 454 -2.51 19.10 2.93
CA LEU A 454 -1.32 19.65 3.57
C LEU A 454 -1.14 19.01 4.94
N ASN A 455 0.06 18.51 5.23
CA ASN A 455 0.37 17.77 6.45
C ASN A 455 1.51 18.43 7.24
N ALA A 456 1.38 18.41 8.56
CA ALA A 456 2.48 18.55 9.52
C ALA A 456 2.54 17.30 10.41
N GLY A 457 3.70 16.67 10.47
CA GLY A 457 3.92 15.42 11.20
C GLY A 457 5.08 15.50 12.17
N TYR A 458 4.98 14.74 13.24
CA TYR A 458 6.02 14.58 14.26
C TYR A 458 6.11 13.10 14.65
N GLU A 459 7.32 12.56 14.69
CA GLU A 459 7.61 11.22 15.17
C GLU A 459 8.68 11.28 16.24
N ALA A 460 8.60 10.40 17.23
CA ALA A 460 9.57 10.33 18.31
C ALA A 460 9.74 8.90 18.84
N GLU A 461 10.97 8.45 18.94
CA GLU A 461 11.33 7.22 19.65
C GLU A 461 11.41 7.52 21.17
N LEU A 462 10.26 7.52 21.86
CA LEU A 462 10.18 7.84 23.30
C LEU A 462 11.04 6.91 24.13
N THR A 463 11.14 5.65 23.73
CA THR A 463 12.08 4.66 24.24
C THR A 463 12.48 3.75 23.06
N PRO A 464 13.52 2.92 23.18
CA PRO A 464 13.84 1.94 22.13
C PRO A 464 12.70 0.97 21.78
N LYS A 465 11.68 0.87 22.63
CA LYS A 465 10.52 -0.01 22.47
C LYS A 465 9.24 0.71 22.06
N LEU A 466 9.18 2.03 22.21
CA LEU A 466 7.94 2.81 22.03
C LEU A 466 8.19 4.01 21.15
N LYS A 467 7.51 4.02 20.01
CA LYS A 467 7.50 5.13 19.06
C LYS A 467 6.14 5.85 19.11
N LEU A 468 6.17 7.16 19.11
CA LEU A 468 5.05 8.07 19.00
C LEU A 468 4.99 8.65 17.60
N LEU A 469 3.78 8.76 17.03
CA LEU A 469 3.49 9.44 15.77
C LEU A 469 2.34 10.44 15.99
N MET A 470 2.48 11.63 15.46
CA MET A 470 1.43 12.66 15.48
C MET A 470 1.35 13.30 14.11
N ASN A 471 0.14 13.53 13.61
CA ASN A 471 -0.08 14.21 12.34
C ASN A 471 -1.28 15.14 12.42
N VAL A 472 -1.21 16.21 11.67
CA VAL A 472 -2.33 17.12 11.41
C VAL A 472 -2.39 17.34 9.90
N ASN A 473 -3.56 17.11 9.31
CA ASN A 473 -3.80 17.23 7.87
C ASN A 473 -4.94 18.21 7.62
N HIS A 474 -4.73 19.17 6.73
CA HIS A 474 -5.80 19.96 6.15
C HIS A 474 -6.21 19.35 4.81
N LEU A 475 -7.51 19.08 4.64
CA LEU A 475 -8.09 18.40 3.50
C LEU A 475 -9.02 19.34 2.74
N ARG A 476 -8.89 19.38 1.41
CA ARG A 476 -9.71 20.21 0.53
C ARG A 476 -9.95 19.50 -0.80
N PHE A 477 -11.17 19.57 -1.33
CA PHE A 477 -11.47 19.26 -2.73
C PHE A 477 -10.78 20.25 -3.66
N VAL A 478 -10.32 19.79 -4.81
CA VAL A 478 -9.81 20.66 -5.90
C VAL A 478 -11.00 21.27 -6.65
N SER A 479 -12.01 20.43 -6.90
CA SER A 479 -13.21 20.76 -7.64
C SER A 479 -14.40 20.06 -6.99
N THR A 480 -15.60 20.65 -6.97
CA THR A 480 -16.80 20.05 -6.36
C THR A 480 -17.91 19.73 -7.35
N GLU A 481 -17.73 20.13 -8.62
CA GLU A 481 -18.75 20.03 -9.66
C GLU A 481 -19.24 18.59 -9.90
N SER A 482 -18.35 17.60 -9.83
CA SER A 482 -18.74 16.19 -9.95
C SER A 482 -19.59 15.72 -8.76
N LEU A 483 -19.30 16.19 -7.53
CA LEU A 483 -20.13 15.92 -6.34
C LEU A 483 -21.47 16.64 -6.42
N GLU A 484 -21.48 17.93 -6.84
CA GLU A 484 -22.69 18.72 -7.00
C GLU A 484 -23.65 18.07 -8.01
N HIS A 485 -23.09 17.57 -9.12
CA HIS A 485 -23.87 16.86 -10.12
C HIS A 485 -24.42 15.53 -9.57
N PHE A 486 -23.57 14.75 -8.92
CA PHE A 486 -23.94 13.43 -8.41
C PHE A 486 -25.00 13.52 -7.29
N LEU A 487 -24.83 14.48 -6.37
CA LEU A 487 -25.77 14.72 -5.27
C LEU A 487 -26.99 15.56 -5.67
N ASN A 488 -26.96 16.12 -6.86
CA ASN A 488 -27.96 17.10 -7.33
C ASN A 488 -28.09 18.28 -6.34
N GLN A 489 -26.95 18.73 -5.81
CA GLN A 489 -26.82 19.78 -4.79
C GLN A 489 -25.79 20.82 -5.21
N PRO A 490 -26.20 22.02 -5.64
CA PRO A 490 -25.26 23.07 -6.05
C PRO A 490 -24.61 23.76 -4.85
N GLY A 491 -23.39 24.26 -5.04
CA GLY A 491 -22.71 25.15 -4.10
C GLY A 491 -22.01 24.43 -2.95
N ILE A 492 -21.50 23.21 -3.17
CA ILE A 492 -20.68 22.47 -2.19
C ILE A 492 -19.33 23.20 -2.03
N ASN A 493 -18.97 23.53 -0.79
CA ASN A 493 -17.69 24.19 -0.49
C ASN A 493 -16.52 23.20 -0.67
N ASN A 494 -15.36 23.74 -1.07
CA ASN A 494 -14.17 22.89 -1.26
C ASN A 494 -13.52 22.42 0.05
N ASN A 495 -13.69 23.11 1.20
CA ASN A 495 -13.00 22.76 2.44
C ASN A 495 -13.64 21.57 3.12
N ILE A 496 -12.90 20.44 3.21
CA ILE A 496 -13.38 19.20 3.86
C ILE A 496 -13.24 19.31 5.38
N GLY A 497 -12.05 19.65 5.87
CA GLY A 497 -11.79 19.73 7.31
C GLY A 497 -10.34 19.54 7.70
N VAL A 498 -10.12 19.40 9.00
CA VAL A 498 -8.82 19.09 9.60
C VAL A 498 -8.85 17.72 10.25
N ASP A 499 -7.98 16.85 9.76
CA ASP A 499 -7.70 15.53 10.33
C ASP A 499 -6.52 15.64 11.29
N TYR A 500 -6.60 15.00 12.43
CA TYR A 500 -5.49 14.89 13.38
C TYR A 500 -5.42 13.48 13.95
N SER A 501 -4.19 12.99 14.14
CA SER A 501 -3.98 11.62 14.58
C SER A 501 -2.82 11.47 15.55
N LEU A 502 -2.95 10.45 16.40
CA LEU A 502 -1.95 9.98 17.34
C LEU A 502 -1.77 8.47 17.15
N GLY A 503 -0.52 8.04 16.96
CA GLY A 503 -0.14 6.66 16.86
C GLY A 503 0.92 6.28 17.89
N LEU A 504 0.82 5.06 18.42
CA LEU A 504 1.83 4.43 19.27
C LEU A 504 2.22 3.09 18.68
N ILE A 505 3.51 2.86 18.51
CA ILE A 505 4.06 1.58 18.08
C ILE A 505 4.91 1.02 19.21
N PHE A 506 4.53 -0.13 19.74
CA PHE A 506 5.22 -0.79 20.85
C PHE A 506 5.82 -2.12 20.43
N ARG A 507 7.15 -2.26 20.63
CA ARG A 507 7.95 -3.47 20.34
C ARG A 507 8.58 -3.98 21.62
N PRO A 508 7.92 -4.85 22.40
CA PRO A 508 8.35 -5.23 23.75
C PRO A 508 9.72 -5.89 23.80
N PHE A 509 10.11 -6.61 22.75
CA PHE A 509 11.37 -7.36 22.67
C PHE A 509 12.45 -6.72 21.80
N LEU A 510 12.28 -5.48 21.37
CA LEU A 510 13.21 -4.76 20.48
C LEU A 510 13.41 -5.45 19.11
N ASN A 511 12.45 -6.26 18.71
CA ASN A 511 12.40 -6.95 17.43
C ASN A 511 10.96 -6.89 16.88
N ASN A 512 10.73 -7.48 15.72
CA ASN A 512 9.44 -7.48 15.05
C ASN A 512 8.60 -8.75 15.32
N ASN A 513 9.00 -9.60 16.29
CA ASN A 513 8.22 -10.79 16.62
C ASN A 513 6.90 -10.45 17.32
N ILE A 514 6.87 -9.35 18.09
CA ILE A 514 5.65 -8.81 18.66
C ILE A 514 5.63 -7.31 18.40
N ILE A 515 4.60 -6.85 17.69
CA ILE A 515 4.35 -5.43 17.45
C ILE A 515 2.91 -5.13 17.87
N CYS A 516 2.75 -4.16 18.76
CA CYS A 516 1.44 -3.61 19.12
C CYS A 516 1.34 -2.18 18.57
N ASN A 517 0.27 -1.89 17.84
CA ASN A 517 -0.02 -0.54 17.38
C ASN A 517 -1.34 -0.09 17.99
N PHE A 518 -1.35 1.14 18.48
CA PHE A 518 -2.55 1.84 18.88
C PHE A 518 -2.65 3.12 18.06
N GLY A 519 -3.82 3.39 17.51
CA GLY A 519 -4.12 4.62 16.77
C GLY A 519 -5.40 5.26 17.26
N ALA A 520 -5.40 6.59 17.32
CA ALA A 520 -6.59 7.40 17.53
C ALA A 520 -6.55 8.59 16.59
N ALA A 521 -7.65 8.87 15.92
CA ALA A 521 -7.75 9.96 14.97
C ALA A 521 -9.11 10.63 15.01
N GLY A 522 -9.16 11.89 14.59
CA GLY A 522 -10.38 12.65 14.45
C GLY A 522 -10.35 13.54 13.22
N LEU A 523 -11.52 13.78 12.64
CA LEU A 523 -11.75 14.74 11.57
C LEU A 523 -12.73 15.79 12.09
N THR A 524 -12.29 17.04 12.21
CA THR A 524 -13.16 18.19 12.45
C THR A 524 -13.64 18.72 11.10
N PRO A 525 -14.95 18.62 10.81
CA PRO A 525 -15.52 19.07 9.54
C PRO A 525 -15.40 20.57 9.32
N PHE A 526 -15.32 20.96 8.05
CA PHE A 526 -15.55 22.32 7.56
C PHE A 526 -16.74 22.31 6.60
N GLU A 527 -17.02 23.46 5.98
CA GLU A 527 -18.24 23.71 5.22
C GLU A 527 -18.49 22.66 4.11
N GLY A 528 -17.44 22.22 3.39
CA GLY A 528 -17.62 21.23 2.32
C GLY A 528 -18.06 19.85 2.82
N PHE A 529 -17.66 19.47 4.01
CA PHE A 529 -18.15 18.27 4.64
C PHE A 529 -19.57 18.46 5.19
N GLU A 530 -19.86 19.64 5.79
CA GLU A 530 -21.19 19.99 6.29
C GLU A 530 -22.22 20.05 5.16
N ASP A 531 -21.85 20.62 4.00
CA ASP A 531 -22.71 20.67 2.82
C ASP A 531 -23.16 19.29 2.34
N ILE A 532 -22.26 18.28 2.46
CA ILE A 532 -22.54 16.90 2.02
C ILE A 532 -23.33 16.12 3.08
N PHE A 533 -23.00 16.27 4.37
CA PHE A 533 -23.50 15.39 5.44
C PHE A 533 -24.38 16.06 6.47
N GLU A 534 -24.63 17.36 6.35
CA GLU A 534 -25.44 18.15 7.29
C GLU A 534 -24.99 18.00 8.76
N THR A 535 -23.68 17.78 8.98
CA THR A 535 -23.11 17.62 10.32
C THR A 535 -21.78 18.34 10.46
N ASN A 536 -21.60 19.06 11.57
CA ASN A 536 -20.36 19.69 12.00
C ASN A 536 -19.70 18.97 13.19
N GLN A 537 -20.20 17.81 13.54
CA GLN A 537 -19.65 17.01 14.65
C GLN A 537 -18.32 16.40 14.23
N THR A 538 -17.30 16.52 15.08
CA THR A 538 -16.02 15.85 14.89
C THR A 538 -16.22 14.34 14.82
N GLN A 539 -15.75 13.77 13.73
CA GLN A 539 -15.73 12.33 13.53
C GLN A 539 -14.49 11.75 14.19
N PHE A 540 -14.55 10.52 14.70
CA PHE A 540 -13.39 9.90 15.33
C PHE A 540 -13.23 8.43 14.95
N SER A 541 -11.99 7.94 15.08
CA SER A 541 -11.67 6.52 15.00
C SER A 541 -10.57 6.16 15.99
N SER A 542 -10.58 4.92 16.45
CA SER A 542 -9.49 4.35 17.22
C SER A 542 -9.31 2.90 16.86
N PHE A 543 -8.07 2.44 16.83
CA PHE A 543 -7.77 1.04 16.55
C PHE A 543 -6.65 0.49 17.43
N LEU A 544 -6.68 -0.80 17.58
CA LEU A 544 -5.60 -1.60 18.16
C LEU A 544 -5.23 -2.71 17.19
N SER A 545 -3.94 -2.88 16.92
CA SER A 545 -3.45 -4.03 16.18
C SER A 545 -2.33 -4.75 16.93
N LEU A 546 -2.31 -6.07 16.82
CA LEU A 546 -1.28 -6.94 17.36
C LEU A 546 -0.77 -7.84 16.25
N ALA A 547 0.54 -7.80 15.98
CA ALA A 547 1.19 -8.73 15.07
C ALA A 547 2.15 -9.63 15.86
N LEU A 548 1.96 -10.94 15.70
CA LEU A 548 2.82 -11.98 16.25
C LEU A 548 3.51 -12.68 15.09
N THR A 549 4.85 -12.66 15.06
CA THR A 549 5.65 -13.25 13.98
C THR A 549 6.61 -14.30 14.53
N TYR A 550 6.58 -15.51 13.92
CA TYR A 550 7.55 -16.58 14.11
C TYR A 550 8.48 -16.66 12.92
#